data_cb04ee7c2a4c074b479591aba4f18956
#
_entry.id   cb04ee7c2a4c074b479591aba4f18956
#
_cell.length_a   1.000
_cell.length_b   1.000
_cell.length_c   1.000
_cell.angle_alpha   90.00
_cell.angle_beta   90.00
_cell.angle_gamma   90.00
#
_symmetry.space_group_name_H-M   'P 1'
#
loop_
_entity.id
_entity.type
_entity.pdbx_description
1 polymer ?
#
loop_
_entity_poly.entity_id
_entity_poly.type
_entity_poly.pdbx_seq_one_letter_code
_entity_poly.pdbx_strand_id
1 'polypeptide(L)'
;PNFLFLIPFFLVLIFFKKFFFQKNLSIQVSNFNSLKKSFGYQGRIKVLFIQFLFISAIISLIIGFARPRVSSIDKNITVEVIDIVLVLDTSSSMLAEDFKPNRLEAVKEAAKEFIQNRNGDRIGLLVFGKDTFIQCPLTIDYSVLNNLLSEVTVMEPKYDGTAIGVAIANGVNRLRNSDSKSKVIILLSDGSNNVGSIDPISAAKIAKEYGIKVYTIGAGTNQSITQIPGRGFVRNEIDEKTLKGIAEETN
;
A
#
# COMPACT_ATOMS: atom_id res chain seq x y z
N PRO A 1 11.70 -14.67 20.06
CA PRO A 1 12.94 -15.44 19.99
C PRO A 1 13.46 -15.87 21.35
N ASN A 2 12.93 -15.35 22.47
CA ASN A 2 13.48 -15.64 23.82
C ASN A 2 13.12 -17.03 24.38
N PHE A 3 12.20 -17.77 23.77
CA PHE A 3 11.79 -19.11 24.20
C PHE A 3 12.88 -20.19 24.01
N LEU A 4 13.86 -19.98 23.13
CA LEU A 4 14.98 -20.89 22.94
C LEU A 4 15.87 -20.98 24.18
N PHE A 5 15.91 -19.96 25.04
CA PHE A 5 16.64 -19.99 26.32
C PHE A 5 16.01 -20.94 27.36
N LEU A 6 14.77 -21.38 27.15
CA LEU A 6 14.15 -22.38 28.02
C LEU A 6 14.73 -23.78 27.84
N ILE A 7 15.34 -24.09 26.69
CA ILE A 7 15.96 -25.41 26.44
C ILE A 7 17.08 -25.70 27.44
N PRO A 8 18.13 -24.87 27.60
CA PRO A 8 19.18 -25.11 28.57
C PRO A 8 18.65 -25.09 30.01
N PHE A 9 17.65 -24.27 30.33
CA PHE A 9 17.04 -24.24 31.66
C PHE A 9 16.35 -25.56 32.01
N PHE A 10 15.56 -26.14 31.10
CA PHE A 10 14.94 -27.47 31.33
C PHE A 10 15.95 -28.60 31.38
N LEU A 11 17.02 -28.55 30.58
CA LEU A 11 18.10 -29.54 30.67
C LEU A 11 18.82 -29.49 32.02
N VAL A 12 19.07 -28.30 32.55
CA VAL A 12 19.65 -28.11 33.88
C VAL A 12 18.71 -28.63 34.98
N LEU A 13 17.41 -28.38 34.90
CA LEU A 13 16.40 -28.88 35.83
C LEU A 13 16.35 -30.44 35.85
N ILE A 14 16.40 -31.07 34.68
CA ILE A 14 16.41 -32.55 34.57
C ILE A 14 17.69 -33.13 35.18
N PHE A 15 18.84 -32.47 34.94
CA PHE A 15 20.12 -32.86 35.52
C PHE A 15 20.12 -32.70 37.05
N PHE A 16 19.57 -31.58 37.57
CA PHE A 16 19.44 -31.32 39.01
C PHE A 16 18.51 -32.35 39.71
N LYS A 17 17.39 -32.70 39.06
CA LYS A 17 16.47 -33.73 39.57
C LYS A 17 17.16 -35.07 39.69
N LYS A 18 17.99 -35.46 38.74
CA LYS A 18 18.76 -36.71 38.77
C LYS A 18 19.83 -36.69 39.87
N PHE A 19 20.43 -35.54 40.13
CA PHE A 19 21.51 -35.40 41.12
C PHE A 19 21.00 -35.27 42.56
N PHE A 20 19.89 -34.51 42.78
CA PHE A 20 19.39 -34.22 44.13
C PHE A 20 18.33 -35.20 44.63
N PHE A 21 17.56 -35.83 43.72
CA PHE A 21 16.44 -36.71 44.13
C PHE A 21 16.68 -38.20 43.92
N GLN A 22 17.91 -38.67 43.84
CA GLN A 22 18.19 -40.09 43.99
C GLN A 22 18.03 -40.47 45.48
N LYS A 23 16.80 -40.55 45.96
CA LYS A 23 16.50 -41.34 47.17
C LYS A 23 16.68 -42.79 46.75
N ASN A 24 17.73 -43.45 47.31
CA ASN A 24 17.89 -44.88 47.21
C ASN A 24 16.73 -45.54 47.95
N LEU A 25 15.66 -45.85 47.26
CA LEU A 25 14.62 -46.74 47.73
C LEU A 25 15.24 -48.16 47.78
N SER A 26 15.71 -48.57 48.97
CA SER A 26 16.15 -49.95 49.21
C SER A 26 14.89 -50.81 49.47
N ILE A 27 14.56 -51.67 48.58
CA ILE A 27 13.54 -52.70 48.76
C ILE A 27 14.26 -53.98 49.14
N GLN A 28 14.00 -54.53 50.35
CA GLN A 28 14.52 -55.83 50.76
C GLN A 28 13.74 -56.90 49.96
N VAL A 29 14.46 -57.65 49.15
CA VAL A 29 13.90 -58.72 48.32
C VAL A 29 14.59 -60.05 48.64
N SER A 30 13.81 -61.08 48.94
CA SER A 30 14.32 -62.39 49.36
C SER A 30 15.07 -63.14 48.26
N ASN A 31 14.97 -62.81 46.99
CA ASN A 31 15.64 -63.52 45.92
C ASN A 31 16.20 -62.54 44.85
N PHE A 32 17.42 -62.01 45.15
CA PHE A 32 18.10 -61.03 44.30
C PHE A 32 18.54 -61.61 42.94
N ASN A 33 18.81 -62.90 42.82
CA ASN A 33 19.29 -63.51 41.59
C ASN A 33 18.19 -63.59 40.50
N SER A 34 16.97 -63.83 40.90
CA SER A 34 15.82 -63.84 39.96
C SER A 34 15.53 -62.44 39.40
N LEU A 35 15.63 -61.39 40.21
CA LEU A 35 15.46 -60.02 39.84
C LEU A 35 16.58 -59.51 38.93
N LYS A 36 17.85 -59.87 39.21
CA LYS A 36 18.98 -59.50 38.36
C LYS A 36 18.86 -60.05 36.94
N LYS A 37 18.24 -61.22 36.79
CA LYS A 37 17.98 -61.82 35.47
C LYS A 37 16.84 -61.10 34.68
N SER A 38 15.84 -60.60 35.38
CA SER A 38 14.72 -59.81 34.76
C SER A 38 15.08 -58.35 34.48
N PHE A 39 15.94 -57.74 35.30
CA PHE A 39 16.40 -56.34 35.12
C PHE A 39 17.75 -56.24 34.37
N GLY A 40 18.05 -57.22 33.52
CA GLY A 40 19.26 -57.24 32.72
C GLY A 40 19.38 -56.06 31.75
N TYR A 41 20.43 -56.10 30.94
CA TYR A 41 20.80 -55.06 29.94
C TYR A 41 19.61 -54.49 29.15
N GLN A 42 18.61 -55.32 28.81
CA GLN A 42 17.37 -54.90 28.09
C GLN A 42 16.51 -53.94 28.91
N GLY A 43 16.43 -54.06 30.23
CA GLY A 43 15.66 -53.15 31.09
C GLY A 43 16.26 -51.75 31.12
N ARG A 44 17.60 -51.65 31.20
CA ARG A 44 18.30 -50.34 31.17
C ARG A 44 18.14 -49.65 29.84
N ILE A 45 18.20 -50.38 28.73
CA ILE A 45 17.98 -49.82 27.37
C ILE A 45 16.55 -49.27 27.25
N LYS A 46 15.54 -50.01 27.72
CA LYS A 46 14.13 -49.52 27.69
C LYS A 46 13.96 -48.24 28.49
N VAL A 47 14.55 -48.14 29.66
CA VAL A 47 14.45 -46.92 30.48
C VAL A 47 15.15 -45.73 29.80
N LEU A 48 16.36 -45.95 29.25
CA LEU A 48 17.08 -44.91 28.51
C LEU A 48 16.30 -44.45 27.25
N PHE A 49 15.67 -45.39 26.54
CA PHE A 49 14.86 -45.11 25.36
C PHE A 49 13.63 -44.26 25.72
N ILE A 50 12.93 -44.60 26.81
CA ILE A 50 11.78 -43.81 27.30
C ILE A 50 12.22 -42.39 27.69
N GLN A 51 13.38 -42.27 28.40
CA GLN A 51 13.91 -40.95 28.76
C GLN A 51 14.28 -40.11 27.52
N PHE A 52 14.88 -40.74 26.50
CA PHE A 52 15.22 -40.11 25.25
C PHE A 52 13.95 -39.58 24.52
N LEU A 53 12.89 -40.42 24.41
CA LEU A 53 11.62 -40.01 23.83
C LEU A 53 10.98 -38.84 24.57
N PHE A 54 11.03 -38.85 25.91
CA PHE A 54 10.48 -37.76 26.71
C PHE A 54 11.22 -36.43 26.48
N ILE A 55 12.56 -36.47 26.45
CA ILE A 55 13.38 -35.30 26.16
C ILE A 55 13.15 -34.80 24.75
N SER A 56 13.08 -35.69 23.76
CA SER A 56 12.78 -35.36 22.36
C SER A 56 11.41 -34.67 22.20
N ALA A 57 10.38 -35.17 22.90
CA ALA A 57 9.06 -34.58 22.91
C ALA A 57 9.08 -33.16 23.48
N ILE A 58 9.79 -32.91 24.59
CA ILE A 58 9.92 -31.57 25.18
C ILE A 58 10.64 -30.62 24.22
N ILE A 59 11.73 -31.05 23.57
CA ILE A 59 12.49 -30.25 22.61
C ILE A 59 11.58 -29.88 21.41
N SER A 60 10.86 -30.87 20.88
CA SER A 60 9.93 -30.63 19.76
C SER A 60 8.83 -29.64 20.12
N LEU A 61 8.31 -29.72 21.33
CA LEU A 61 7.29 -28.81 21.84
C LEU A 61 7.83 -27.37 21.96
N ILE A 62 9.06 -27.21 22.47
CA ILE A 62 9.72 -25.90 22.59
C ILE A 62 9.95 -25.30 21.20
N ILE A 63 10.42 -26.10 20.22
CA ILE A 63 10.62 -25.65 18.84
C ILE A 63 9.28 -25.24 18.21
N GLY A 64 8.22 -26.01 18.45
CA GLY A 64 6.87 -25.69 17.99
C GLY A 64 6.36 -24.36 18.55
N PHE A 65 6.55 -24.11 19.85
CA PHE A 65 6.17 -22.84 20.47
C PHE A 65 7.04 -21.66 20.02
N ALA A 66 8.32 -21.89 19.74
CA ALA A 66 9.26 -20.87 19.28
C ALA A 66 8.88 -20.31 17.89
N ARG A 67 8.03 -21.02 17.12
CA ARG A 67 7.60 -20.63 15.76
C ARG A 67 8.77 -20.03 14.97
N PRO A 68 9.85 -20.76 14.68
CA PRO A 68 10.96 -20.22 13.92
C PRO A 68 10.44 -19.74 12.56
N ARG A 69 10.35 -18.41 12.37
CA ARG A 69 10.06 -17.81 11.08
C ARG A 69 11.40 -17.58 10.40
N VAL A 70 11.57 -18.14 9.23
CA VAL A 70 12.61 -17.67 8.32
C VAL A 70 12.11 -16.32 7.83
N SER A 71 12.57 -15.23 8.46
CA SER A 71 12.48 -13.94 7.82
C SER A 71 13.46 -14.00 6.65
N SER A 72 12.94 -14.12 5.42
CA SER A 72 13.69 -13.64 4.28
C SER A 72 14.05 -12.20 4.65
N ILE A 73 15.35 -11.95 4.81
CA ILE A 73 15.85 -10.59 4.80
C ILE A 73 15.59 -10.16 3.36
N ASP A 74 14.41 -9.61 3.11
CA ASP A 74 14.22 -8.78 1.95
C ASP A 74 15.34 -7.75 2.05
N LYS A 75 16.33 -7.91 1.17
CA LYS A 75 17.28 -6.84 0.91
C LYS A 75 16.38 -5.62 0.80
N ASN A 76 16.53 -4.67 1.72
CA ASN A 76 15.94 -3.36 1.60
C ASN A 76 16.45 -2.79 0.27
N ILE A 77 15.84 -3.21 -0.83
CA ILE A 77 15.79 -2.42 -2.03
C ILE A 77 14.92 -1.27 -1.55
N THR A 78 15.55 -0.17 -1.17
CA THR A 78 14.87 1.10 -0.99
C THR A 78 14.38 1.49 -2.39
N VAL A 79 13.28 0.88 -2.81
CA VAL A 79 12.49 1.40 -3.92
C VAL A 79 12.00 2.73 -3.37
N GLU A 80 12.50 3.83 -3.95
CA GLU A 80 12.00 5.15 -3.61
C GLU A 80 10.53 5.18 -4.03
N VAL A 81 9.65 4.96 -3.07
CA VAL A 81 8.21 5.00 -3.27
C VAL A 81 7.81 6.44 -3.55
N ILE A 82 7.10 6.66 -4.63
CA ILE A 82 6.53 7.94 -5.01
C ILE A 82 5.07 7.98 -4.56
N ASP A 83 4.67 9.07 -3.94
CA ASP A 83 3.26 9.34 -3.68
C ASP A 83 2.69 10.20 -4.80
N ILE A 84 1.70 9.66 -5.48
CA ILE A 84 1.09 10.26 -6.66
C ILE A 84 -0.39 10.52 -6.38
N VAL A 85 -0.85 11.73 -6.66
CA VAL A 85 -2.28 12.05 -6.67
C VAL A 85 -2.69 12.39 -8.10
N LEU A 86 -3.54 11.54 -8.66
CA LEU A 86 -4.23 11.82 -9.93
C LEU A 86 -5.39 12.77 -9.64
N VAL A 87 -5.44 13.90 -10.34
CA VAL A 87 -6.49 14.92 -10.21
C VAL A 87 -7.21 15.03 -11.55
N LEU A 88 -8.41 14.46 -11.60
CA LEU A 88 -9.19 14.25 -12.82
C LEU A 88 -10.32 15.26 -12.93
N ASP A 89 -10.33 16.00 -14.01
CA ASP A 89 -11.42 16.90 -14.37
C ASP A 89 -12.67 16.11 -14.76
N THR A 90 -13.79 16.44 -14.16
CA THR A 90 -15.11 15.83 -14.42
C THR A 90 -16.17 16.88 -14.75
N SER A 91 -15.73 18.07 -15.19
CA SER A 91 -16.62 19.11 -15.70
C SER A 91 -17.31 18.68 -16.99
N SER A 92 -18.37 19.38 -17.35
CA SER A 92 -19.19 19.07 -18.55
C SER A 92 -18.42 19.18 -19.87
N SER A 93 -17.29 19.94 -19.92
CA SER A 93 -16.43 20.02 -21.10
C SER A 93 -15.74 18.67 -21.40
N MET A 94 -15.60 17.80 -20.41
CA MET A 94 -15.04 16.45 -20.57
C MET A 94 -15.97 15.48 -21.32
N LEU A 95 -17.21 15.88 -21.60
CA LEU A 95 -18.11 15.15 -22.51
C LEU A 95 -17.83 15.46 -24.00
N ALA A 96 -16.92 16.36 -24.31
CA ALA A 96 -16.57 16.67 -25.70
C ALA A 96 -16.05 15.44 -26.43
N GLU A 97 -16.49 15.25 -27.69
CA GLU A 97 -16.22 14.06 -28.51
C GLU A 97 -15.04 14.26 -29.49
N ASP A 98 -14.13 15.17 -29.19
CA ASP A 98 -12.88 15.33 -29.94
C ASP A 98 -11.91 14.15 -29.71
N PHE A 99 -12.10 13.41 -28.63
CA PHE A 99 -11.57 12.06 -28.40
C PHE A 99 -12.72 11.05 -28.35
N LYS A 100 -12.51 9.84 -28.84
CA LYS A 100 -13.56 8.81 -28.82
C LYS A 100 -13.46 7.95 -27.57
N PRO A 101 -14.56 7.67 -26.84
CA PRO A 101 -15.91 8.19 -27.10
C PRO A 101 -16.08 9.64 -26.65
N ASN A 102 -15.34 10.11 -25.65
CA ASN A 102 -15.27 11.50 -25.17
C ASN A 102 -13.95 11.71 -24.40
N ARG A 103 -13.65 12.97 -24.01
CA ARG A 103 -12.42 13.32 -23.30
C ARG A 103 -12.27 12.56 -21.97
N LEU A 104 -13.35 12.45 -21.19
CA LEU A 104 -13.30 11.77 -19.89
C LEU A 104 -12.87 10.32 -20.05
N GLU A 105 -13.46 9.59 -20.98
CA GLU A 105 -13.10 8.19 -21.19
C GLU A 105 -11.67 8.03 -21.74
N ALA A 106 -11.22 8.93 -22.62
CA ALA A 106 -9.83 8.92 -23.09
C ALA A 106 -8.83 9.18 -21.95
N VAL A 107 -9.15 10.11 -21.05
CA VAL A 107 -8.31 10.40 -19.87
C VAL A 107 -8.32 9.25 -18.86
N LYS A 108 -9.47 8.60 -18.64
CA LYS A 108 -9.56 7.40 -17.80
C LYS A 108 -8.68 6.26 -18.33
N GLU A 109 -8.68 6.05 -19.65
CA GLU A 109 -7.84 5.00 -20.25
C GLU A 109 -6.35 5.32 -20.10
N ALA A 110 -5.94 6.58 -20.35
CA ALA A 110 -4.57 7.02 -20.12
C ALA A 110 -4.14 6.89 -18.64
N ALA A 111 -5.03 7.25 -17.71
CA ALA A 111 -4.78 7.08 -16.28
C ALA A 111 -4.65 5.61 -15.89
N LYS A 112 -5.46 4.72 -16.46
CA LYS A 112 -5.41 3.28 -16.25
C LYS A 112 -4.11 2.69 -16.75
N GLU A 113 -3.68 3.05 -17.97
CA GLU A 113 -2.38 2.65 -18.52
C GLU A 113 -1.22 3.12 -17.63
N PHE A 114 -1.29 4.38 -17.17
CA PHE A 114 -0.32 4.93 -16.22
C PHE A 114 -0.25 4.10 -14.92
N ILE A 115 -1.39 3.77 -14.32
CA ILE A 115 -1.46 2.99 -13.08
C ILE A 115 -0.87 1.58 -13.28
N GLN A 116 -1.20 0.91 -14.39
CA GLN A 116 -0.73 -0.45 -14.69
C GLN A 116 0.79 -0.54 -14.85
N ASN A 117 1.43 0.54 -15.29
CA ASN A 117 2.88 0.62 -15.47
C ASN A 117 3.63 1.02 -14.18
N ARG A 118 2.95 1.12 -13.03
CA ARG A 118 3.57 1.42 -11.74
C ARG A 118 3.73 0.16 -10.89
N ASN A 119 4.76 0.20 -10.05
CA ASN A 119 5.03 -0.91 -9.13
C ASN A 119 5.59 -0.35 -7.82
N GLY A 120 4.78 -0.46 -6.76
CA GLY A 120 5.16 -0.05 -5.42
C GLY A 120 4.84 1.41 -5.06
N ASP A 121 4.44 2.27 -6.01
CA ASP A 121 4.03 3.65 -5.74
C ASP A 121 2.65 3.68 -5.06
N ARG A 122 2.42 4.67 -4.19
CA ARG A 122 1.07 4.93 -3.67
C ARG A 122 0.37 5.94 -4.56
N ILE A 123 -0.80 5.55 -5.06
CA ILE A 123 -1.57 6.39 -5.97
C ILE A 123 -2.94 6.67 -5.35
N GLY A 124 -3.32 7.94 -5.32
CA GLY A 124 -4.66 8.40 -4.95
C GLY A 124 -5.38 9.02 -6.13
N LEU A 125 -6.71 9.08 -6.06
CA LEU A 125 -7.57 9.68 -7.10
C LEU A 125 -8.46 10.76 -6.50
N LEU A 126 -8.33 11.97 -7.01
CA LEU A 126 -9.24 13.08 -6.80
C LEU A 126 -10.00 13.35 -8.09
N VAL A 127 -11.27 13.65 -7.98
CA VAL A 127 -12.10 14.14 -9.08
C VAL A 127 -12.57 15.55 -8.76
N PHE A 128 -12.62 16.41 -9.74
CA PHE A 128 -13.05 17.79 -9.52
C PHE A 128 -13.88 18.35 -10.67
N GLY A 129 -14.72 19.26 -10.32
CA GLY A 129 -15.45 20.19 -11.16
C GLY A 129 -15.42 21.55 -10.46
N LYS A 130 -16.57 22.07 -10.05
CA LYS A 130 -16.67 23.21 -9.13
C LYS A 130 -16.09 22.89 -7.74
N ASP A 131 -16.38 21.70 -7.24
CA ASP A 131 -15.88 21.17 -5.98
C ASP A 131 -14.97 19.97 -6.24
N THR A 132 -14.14 19.62 -5.25
CA THR A 132 -13.19 18.49 -5.35
C THR A 132 -13.59 17.37 -4.39
N PHE A 133 -13.59 16.15 -4.88
CA PHE A 133 -13.95 14.96 -4.13
C PHE A 133 -12.82 13.93 -4.17
N ILE A 134 -12.65 13.22 -3.05
CA ILE A 134 -11.69 12.10 -2.97
C ILE A 134 -12.41 10.85 -3.46
N GLN A 135 -12.01 10.35 -4.62
CA GLN A 135 -12.52 9.09 -5.16
C GLN A 135 -11.77 7.89 -4.57
N CYS A 136 -10.44 8.02 -4.41
CA CYS A 136 -9.61 7.01 -3.78
C CYS A 136 -8.49 7.67 -2.96
N PRO A 137 -8.29 7.30 -1.68
CA PRO A 137 -7.11 7.72 -0.93
C PRO A 137 -5.84 7.07 -1.49
N LEU A 138 -4.66 7.53 -1.06
CA LEU A 138 -3.37 6.92 -1.44
C LEU A 138 -3.35 5.43 -1.11
N THR A 139 -3.19 4.60 -2.12
CA THR A 139 -3.17 3.13 -2.02
C THR A 139 -2.12 2.51 -2.93
N ILE A 140 -1.68 1.31 -2.58
CA ILE A 140 -0.89 0.42 -3.44
C ILE A 140 -1.76 -0.66 -4.11
N ASP A 141 -3.05 -0.70 -3.79
CA ASP A 141 -4.00 -1.61 -4.42
C ASP A 141 -4.53 -1.00 -5.72
N TYR A 142 -3.83 -1.30 -6.80
CA TYR A 142 -4.17 -0.80 -8.13
C TYR A 142 -5.46 -1.40 -8.70
N SER A 143 -5.92 -2.54 -8.17
CA SER A 143 -7.18 -3.15 -8.61
C SER A 143 -8.36 -2.33 -8.09
N VAL A 144 -8.35 -1.96 -6.81
CA VAL A 144 -9.35 -1.07 -6.21
C VAL A 144 -9.32 0.30 -6.87
N LEU A 145 -8.12 0.87 -7.10
CA LEU A 145 -7.96 2.17 -7.74
C LEU A 145 -8.56 2.17 -9.16
N ASN A 146 -8.29 1.14 -9.98
CA ASN A 146 -8.83 1.01 -11.33
C ASN A 146 -10.35 0.84 -11.34
N ASN A 147 -10.92 0.11 -10.38
CA ASN A 147 -12.36 -0.03 -10.25
C ASN A 147 -13.01 1.34 -9.96
N LEU A 148 -12.47 2.07 -8.96
CA LEU A 148 -12.98 3.42 -8.62
C LEU A 148 -12.78 4.43 -9.76
N LEU A 149 -11.67 4.33 -10.52
CA LEU A 149 -11.46 5.14 -11.72
C LEU A 149 -12.51 4.85 -12.79
N SER A 150 -12.88 3.59 -12.99
CA SER A 150 -13.89 3.20 -13.98
C SER A 150 -15.29 3.75 -13.66
N GLU A 151 -15.61 3.93 -12.37
CA GLU A 151 -16.89 4.48 -11.89
C GLU A 151 -16.97 6.01 -12.01
N VAL A 152 -15.87 6.71 -12.31
CA VAL A 152 -15.87 8.16 -12.48
C VAL A 152 -16.76 8.55 -13.65
N THR A 153 -17.67 9.48 -13.41
CA THR A 153 -18.58 10.07 -14.39
C THR A 153 -18.50 11.60 -14.31
N VAL A 154 -18.99 12.28 -15.34
CA VAL A 154 -19.13 13.73 -15.31
C VAL A 154 -20.08 14.14 -14.18
N MET A 155 -19.73 15.20 -13.46
CA MET A 155 -20.50 15.68 -12.32
C MET A 155 -21.89 16.18 -12.72
N GLU A 156 -22.82 16.11 -11.76
CA GLU A 156 -24.14 16.70 -11.91
C GLU A 156 -24.06 18.21 -12.18
N PRO A 157 -25.01 18.79 -12.92
CA PRO A 157 -24.99 20.21 -13.33
C PRO A 157 -24.79 21.22 -12.19
N LYS A 158 -25.22 20.89 -10.95
CA LYS A 158 -25.02 21.77 -9.78
C LYS A 158 -23.56 21.90 -9.34
N TYR A 159 -22.73 20.92 -9.69
CA TYR A 159 -21.29 20.88 -9.42
C TYR A 159 -20.43 21.16 -10.65
N ASP A 160 -21.10 21.53 -11.77
CA ASP A 160 -20.43 21.87 -13.02
C ASP A 160 -19.59 23.14 -12.87
N GLY A 161 -18.47 23.15 -13.54
CA GLY A 161 -17.44 24.16 -13.44
C GLY A 161 -16.08 23.54 -13.26
N THR A 162 -15.02 24.31 -13.35
CA THR A 162 -13.65 23.83 -13.32
C THR A 162 -12.82 24.68 -12.37
N ALA A 163 -12.56 24.17 -11.15
CA ALA A 163 -11.83 24.83 -10.08
C ALA A 163 -10.43 24.24 -9.92
N ILE A 164 -9.55 24.45 -10.89
CA ILE A 164 -8.20 23.87 -10.95
C ILE A 164 -7.37 24.21 -9.69
N GLY A 165 -7.39 25.49 -9.27
CA GLY A 165 -6.62 25.91 -8.10
C GLY A 165 -7.06 25.22 -6.81
N VAL A 166 -8.37 25.01 -6.62
CA VAL A 166 -8.92 24.28 -5.48
C VAL A 166 -8.54 22.80 -5.57
N ALA A 167 -8.58 22.22 -6.77
CA ALA A 167 -8.21 20.83 -6.99
C ALA A 167 -6.72 20.56 -6.65
N ILE A 168 -5.81 21.42 -7.11
CA ILE A 168 -4.38 21.36 -6.76
C ILE A 168 -4.20 21.50 -5.25
N ALA A 169 -4.84 22.48 -4.61
CA ALA A 169 -4.74 22.70 -3.16
C ALA A 169 -5.20 21.46 -2.35
N ASN A 170 -6.26 20.78 -2.80
CA ASN A 170 -6.72 19.53 -2.21
C ASN A 170 -5.70 18.40 -2.45
N GLY A 171 -5.08 18.31 -3.62
CA GLY A 171 -3.98 17.38 -3.90
C GLY A 171 -2.79 17.61 -2.96
N VAL A 172 -2.38 18.86 -2.78
CA VAL A 172 -1.32 19.25 -1.83
C VAL A 172 -1.69 18.82 -0.41
N ASN A 173 -2.93 19.05 0.01
CA ASN A 173 -3.39 18.65 1.34
C ASN A 173 -3.30 17.14 1.58
N ARG A 174 -3.41 16.31 0.54
CA ARG A 174 -3.23 14.85 0.61
C ARG A 174 -1.77 14.44 0.74
N LEU A 175 -0.87 15.19 0.11
CA LEU A 175 0.56 14.85 0.04
C LEU A 175 1.43 15.56 1.08
N ARG A 176 0.98 16.67 1.67
CA ARG A 176 1.80 17.49 2.58
C ARG A 176 2.35 16.74 3.79
N ASN A 177 1.58 15.77 4.32
CA ASN A 177 1.96 14.97 5.48
C ASN A 177 2.56 13.60 5.09
N SER A 178 2.87 13.41 3.81
CA SER A 178 3.51 12.18 3.35
C SER A 178 5.00 12.20 3.67
N ASP A 179 5.53 11.06 4.15
CA ASP A 179 6.95 10.82 4.41
C ASP A 179 7.73 10.41 3.14
N SER A 180 7.05 10.28 1.99
CA SER A 180 7.70 9.98 0.72
C SER A 180 8.67 11.08 0.31
N LYS A 181 9.86 10.70 -0.18
CA LYS A 181 10.85 11.65 -0.71
C LYS A 181 10.35 12.38 -1.96
N SER A 182 9.57 11.67 -2.79
CA SER A 182 9.01 12.22 -4.03
C SER A 182 7.49 12.26 -3.93
N LYS A 183 6.91 13.43 -4.16
CA LYS A 183 5.49 13.72 -4.11
C LYS A 183 5.06 14.38 -5.41
N VAL A 184 4.03 13.85 -6.04
CA VAL A 184 3.61 14.25 -7.39
C VAL A 184 2.09 14.41 -7.47
N ILE A 185 1.66 15.48 -8.10
CA ILE A 185 0.27 15.66 -8.56
C ILE A 185 0.29 15.55 -10.08
N ILE A 186 -0.62 14.78 -10.65
CA ILE A 186 -0.89 14.71 -12.10
C ILE A 186 -2.28 15.25 -12.33
N LEU A 187 -2.35 16.45 -12.91
CA LEU A 187 -3.59 17.13 -13.27
C LEU A 187 -3.97 16.78 -14.70
N LEU A 188 -5.19 16.24 -14.88
CA LEU A 188 -5.76 15.90 -16.18
C LEU A 188 -7.02 16.76 -16.39
N SER A 189 -6.91 17.78 -17.26
CA SER A 189 -7.97 18.77 -17.51
C SER A 189 -7.78 19.41 -18.88
N ASP A 190 -8.80 20.07 -19.40
CA ASP A 190 -8.68 20.95 -20.57
C ASP A 190 -8.05 22.33 -20.23
N GLY A 191 -7.80 22.61 -18.96
CA GLY A 191 -7.12 23.82 -18.48
C GLY A 191 -8.04 25.03 -18.26
N SER A 192 -9.29 24.96 -18.63
CA SER A 192 -10.25 26.08 -18.53
C SER A 192 -10.67 26.28 -17.07
N ASN A 193 -9.97 27.15 -16.34
CA ASN A 193 -10.36 27.51 -14.97
C ASN A 193 -11.44 28.62 -15.00
N ASN A 194 -12.66 28.30 -14.58
CA ASN A 194 -13.79 29.24 -14.65
C ASN A 194 -14.47 29.50 -13.30
N VAL A 195 -14.13 28.72 -12.26
CA VAL A 195 -14.66 28.89 -10.90
C VAL A 195 -13.57 28.59 -9.88
N GLY A 196 -13.84 28.81 -8.61
CA GLY A 196 -12.96 28.50 -7.50
C GLY A 196 -12.36 29.73 -6.81
N SER A 197 -12.06 29.59 -5.52
CA SER A 197 -11.53 30.68 -4.68
C SER A 197 -10.00 30.81 -4.73
N ILE A 198 -9.30 29.85 -5.33
CA ILE A 198 -7.84 29.78 -5.40
C ILE A 198 -7.43 29.84 -6.88
N ASP A 199 -6.55 30.78 -7.19
CA ASP A 199 -5.96 30.87 -8.53
C ASP A 199 -5.01 29.68 -8.78
N PRO A 200 -5.02 29.06 -9.99
CA PRO A 200 -4.20 27.89 -10.30
C PRO A 200 -2.69 28.07 -10.07
N ILE A 201 -2.15 29.23 -10.46
CA ILE A 201 -0.70 29.52 -10.27
C ILE A 201 -0.37 29.68 -8.79
N SER A 202 -1.26 30.33 -8.03
CA SER A 202 -1.12 30.44 -6.58
C SER A 202 -1.14 29.08 -5.89
N ALA A 203 -2.00 28.16 -6.33
CA ALA A 203 -2.02 26.78 -5.84
C ALA A 203 -0.73 26.01 -6.21
N ALA A 204 -0.18 26.23 -7.40
CA ALA A 204 1.10 25.67 -7.83
C ALA A 204 2.26 26.15 -6.94
N LYS A 205 2.29 27.45 -6.57
CA LYS A 205 3.28 27.99 -5.61
C LYS A 205 3.20 27.30 -4.26
N ILE A 206 2.00 27.05 -3.75
CA ILE A 206 1.81 26.29 -2.51
C ILE A 206 2.34 24.85 -2.69
N ALA A 207 2.07 24.19 -3.81
CA ALA A 207 2.61 22.83 -4.08
C ALA A 207 4.15 22.84 -4.03
N LYS A 208 4.78 23.83 -4.65
CA LYS A 208 6.25 24.00 -4.64
C LYS A 208 6.82 24.15 -3.22
N GLU A 209 6.19 24.94 -2.35
CA GLU A 209 6.60 25.12 -0.96
C GLU A 209 6.61 23.80 -0.17
N TYR A 210 5.71 22.87 -0.50
CA TYR A 210 5.66 21.52 0.08
C TYR A 210 6.53 20.49 -0.65
N GLY A 211 7.34 20.92 -1.65
CA GLY A 211 8.17 20.02 -2.45
C GLY A 211 7.37 19.06 -3.31
N ILE A 212 6.16 19.46 -3.73
CA ILE A 212 5.26 18.65 -4.56
C ILE A 212 5.34 19.15 -6.00
N LYS A 213 5.69 18.25 -6.93
CA LYS A 213 5.68 18.56 -8.37
C LYS A 213 4.30 18.37 -8.94
N VAL A 214 3.88 19.30 -9.81
CA VAL A 214 2.60 19.21 -10.52
C VAL A 214 2.86 19.03 -12.02
N TYR A 215 2.50 17.84 -12.53
CA TYR A 215 2.47 17.60 -13.97
C TYR A 215 1.06 17.86 -14.48
N THR A 216 0.96 18.49 -15.65
CA THR A 216 -0.31 18.80 -16.27
C THR A 216 -0.45 18.08 -17.61
N ILE A 217 -1.59 17.43 -17.82
CA ILE A 217 -1.94 16.75 -19.07
C ILE A 217 -3.20 17.40 -19.62
N GLY A 218 -3.06 18.04 -20.77
CA GLY A 218 -4.17 18.69 -21.46
C GLY A 218 -5.07 17.66 -22.16
N ALA A 219 -6.35 17.66 -21.81
CA ALA A 219 -7.36 16.78 -22.41
C ALA A 219 -8.18 17.56 -23.44
N GLY A 220 -7.82 17.51 -24.72
CA GLY A 220 -8.57 18.17 -25.79
C GLY A 220 -7.73 18.48 -27.02
N THR A 221 -8.35 19.07 -28.01
CA THR A 221 -7.72 19.52 -29.26
C THR A 221 -8.06 20.99 -29.52
N ASN A 222 -7.08 21.75 -30.00
CA ASN A 222 -7.28 23.19 -30.32
C ASN A 222 -7.91 23.47 -31.70
N GLN A 223 -8.33 22.43 -32.45
CA GLN A 223 -8.63 22.59 -33.89
C GLN A 223 -10.06 22.25 -34.30
N SER A 224 -10.97 21.91 -33.38
CA SER A 224 -12.30 21.45 -33.79
C SER A 224 -13.43 22.15 -33.03
N ILE A 225 -14.56 22.26 -33.70
CA ILE A 225 -15.85 22.56 -33.08
C ILE A 225 -16.42 21.19 -32.69
N THR A 226 -16.67 20.98 -31.42
CA THR A 226 -17.19 19.70 -30.92
C THR A 226 -18.59 19.89 -30.37
N GLN A 227 -19.41 18.87 -30.52
CA GLN A 227 -20.72 18.84 -29.93
C GLN A 227 -20.61 18.36 -28.48
N ILE A 228 -21.11 19.16 -27.54
CA ILE A 228 -21.27 18.73 -26.15
C ILE A 228 -22.73 18.38 -25.95
N PRO A 229 -23.08 17.17 -25.51
CA PRO A 229 -24.46 16.79 -25.22
C PRO A 229 -25.13 17.81 -24.26
N GLY A 230 -26.27 18.39 -24.67
CA GLY A 230 -26.99 19.38 -23.88
C GLY A 230 -26.50 20.85 -24.00
N ARG A 231 -25.34 21.13 -24.63
CA ARG A 231 -24.80 22.50 -24.81
C ARG A 231 -24.62 22.90 -26.26
N GLY A 232 -24.80 21.98 -27.22
CA GLY A 232 -24.63 22.27 -28.66
C GLY A 232 -23.17 22.29 -29.09
N PHE A 233 -22.88 23.05 -30.16
CA PHE A 233 -21.54 23.15 -30.73
C PHE A 233 -20.71 24.19 -29.97
N VAL A 234 -19.59 23.73 -29.40
CA VAL A 234 -18.65 24.55 -28.65
C VAL A 234 -17.27 24.47 -29.33
N ARG A 235 -16.61 25.62 -29.44
CA ARG A 235 -15.22 25.66 -29.90
C ARG A 235 -14.31 25.05 -28.84
N ASN A 236 -13.52 24.07 -29.25
CA ASN A 236 -12.56 23.46 -28.37
C ASN A 236 -11.38 24.41 -28.16
N GLU A 237 -11.14 24.80 -26.94
CA GLU A 237 -9.96 25.55 -26.54
C GLU A 237 -9.34 24.86 -25.32
N ILE A 238 -8.06 24.52 -25.43
CA ILE A 238 -7.26 24.10 -24.27
C ILE A 238 -6.53 25.34 -23.77
N ASP A 239 -6.64 25.64 -22.49
CA ASP A 239 -5.83 26.69 -21.87
C ASP A 239 -4.42 26.17 -21.57
N GLU A 240 -3.65 25.95 -22.63
CA GLU A 240 -2.24 25.51 -22.52
C GLU A 240 -1.41 26.47 -21.69
N LYS A 241 -1.73 27.76 -21.68
CA LYS A 241 -0.97 28.78 -20.95
C LYS A 241 -1.08 28.52 -19.45
N THR A 242 -2.27 28.30 -18.94
CA THR A 242 -2.49 28.00 -17.52
C THR A 242 -1.84 26.65 -17.15
N LEU A 243 -2.02 25.60 -17.97
CA LEU A 243 -1.42 24.28 -17.70
C LEU A 243 0.10 24.33 -17.68
N LYS A 244 0.73 25.00 -18.66
CA LYS A 244 2.20 25.18 -18.70
C LYS A 244 2.70 26.00 -17.51
N GLY A 245 2.00 27.08 -17.18
CA GLY A 245 2.36 27.94 -16.04
C GLY A 245 2.35 27.19 -14.70
N ILE A 246 1.36 26.27 -14.49
CA ILE A 246 1.31 25.39 -13.30
C ILE A 246 2.52 24.46 -13.24
N ALA A 247 2.85 23.81 -14.36
CA ALA A 247 3.98 22.87 -14.43
C ALA A 247 5.33 23.57 -14.26
N GLU A 248 5.52 24.74 -14.89
CA GLU A 248 6.75 25.54 -14.79
C GLU A 248 6.99 26.05 -13.36
N GLU A 249 5.94 26.45 -12.65
CA GLU A 249 6.06 26.97 -11.28
C GLU A 249 6.59 25.92 -10.29
N THR A 250 6.30 24.63 -10.52
CA THR A 250 6.64 23.53 -9.62
C THR A 250 7.90 22.74 -10.01
N ASN A 251 8.53 23.07 -11.14
CA ASN A 251 9.77 22.44 -11.60
C ASN A 251 11.00 22.86 -10.82
#